data_2b352790d2fe7d28441efd53079362d8
#
_entry.id   2b352790d2fe7d28441efd53079362d8
#
_cell.length_a   1.000
_cell.length_b   1.000
_cell.length_c   1.000
_cell.angle_alpha   90.00
_cell.angle_beta   90.00
_cell.angle_gamma   90.00
#
_symmetry.space_group_name_H-M   'P 1'
#
loop_
_entity.id
_entity.type
_entity.pdbx_description
1 polymer ?
#
loop_
_entity_poly.entity_id
_entity_poly.type
_entity_poly.pdbx_seq_one_letter_code
_entity_poly.pdbx_strand_id
1 'polypeptide(L)'
;RLGDGYIVKRMPDTGSQHAPGCPSYEPPAESSGLGQVFGSAITEDPATGETTLKLDFSMSKISGRTAMPTAGGDSDSVASSGTKLSLRGLLHYLWDQAELTRWHPGFTGKRTWATVRRHLLQAADHKLTRGAALRARLYVPEPFSIDERDAINARRLAQWQTAASAPGKAQQLMLLICEV
;
A
#
# COMPACT_ATOMS: atom_id res chain seq x y z
N ARG A 1 -18.60 15.60 21.66
CA ARG A 1 -19.88 16.20 21.26
C ARG A 1 -19.67 16.98 19.99
N LEU A 2 -20.44 16.70 18.96
CA LEU A 2 -20.55 17.55 17.78
C LEU A 2 -21.99 18.09 17.78
N GLY A 3 -22.18 19.31 18.24
CA GLY A 3 -23.50 19.88 18.46
C GLY A 3 -24.30 19.06 19.51
N ASP A 4 -25.61 18.89 19.33
CA ASP A 4 -26.49 18.13 20.21
C ASP A 4 -26.49 16.62 19.93
N GLY A 5 -25.55 16.12 19.14
CA GLY A 5 -25.47 14.71 18.75
C GLY A 5 -24.34 13.94 19.43
N TYR A 6 -24.50 12.59 19.43
CA TYR A 6 -23.47 11.65 19.85
C TYR A 6 -22.91 10.93 18.62
N ILE A 7 -21.60 10.76 18.57
CA ILE A 7 -20.93 9.94 17.58
C ILE A 7 -20.44 8.68 18.30
N VAL A 8 -20.83 7.52 17.80
CA VAL A 8 -20.24 6.24 18.21
C VAL A 8 -18.97 6.04 17.41
N LYS A 9 -17.84 6.01 18.09
CA LYS A 9 -16.54 5.68 17.49
C LYS A 9 -16.03 4.37 18.06
N ARG A 10 -15.39 3.58 17.22
CA ARG A 10 -14.63 2.44 17.68
C ARG A 10 -13.45 2.93 18.55
N MET A 11 -13.20 2.26 19.66
CA MET A 11 -11.96 2.46 20.42
C MET A 11 -10.76 2.01 19.57
N PRO A 12 -9.63 2.71 19.63
CA PRO A 12 -8.40 2.24 19.00
C PRO A 12 -8.07 0.80 19.44
N ASP A 13 -7.55 0.01 18.52
CA ASP A 13 -7.05 -1.36 18.73
C ASP A 13 -8.08 -2.38 19.29
N THR A 14 -9.38 -2.08 19.21
CA THR A 14 -10.44 -2.99 19.66
C THR A 14 -11.13 -3.77 18.53
N GLY A 15 -10.63 -3.66 17.30
CA GLY A 15 -11.27 -4.28 16.13
C GLY A 15 -11.46 -5.78 16.23
N SER A 16 -10.49 -6.50 16.79
CA SER A 16 -10.55 -7.96 17.00
C SER A 16 -11.53 -8.40 18.10
N GLN A 17 -11.96 -7.48 18.96
CA GLN A 17 -12.90 -7.75 20.04
C GLN A 17 -14.36 -7.61 19.59
N HIS A 18 -14.59 -7.09 18.38
CA HIS A 18 -15.93 -7.02 17.80
C HIS A 18 -16.34 -8.36 17.19
N ALA A 19 -17.64 -8.60 17.14
CA ALA A 19 -18.16 -9.79 16.44
C ALA A 19 -17.83 -9.73 14.94
N PRO A 20 -17.55 -10.85 14.26
CA PRO A 20 -17.16 -10.88 12.83
C PRO A 20 -18.15 -10.20 11.88
N GLY A 21 -19.44 -10.13 12.23
CA GLY A 21 -20.45 -9.40 11.46
C GLY A 21 -20.55 -7.91 11.77
N CYS A 22 -19.76 -7.38 12.68
CA CYS A 22 -19.74 -5.96 13.02
C CYS A 22 -18.96 -5.16 11.97
N PRO A 23 -19.47 -4.01 11.50
CA PRO A 23 -18.71 -3.14 10.58
C PRO A 23 -17.37 -2.66 11.15
N SER A 24 -17.22 -2.68 12.47
CA SER A 24 -15.97 -2.31 13.16
C SER A 24 -15.08 -3.51 13.46
N TYR A 25 -15.45 -4.72 13.02
CA TYR A 25 -14.59 -5.88 13.19
C TYR A 25 -13.32 -5.76 12.35
N GLU A 26 -12.20 -6.04 12.96
CA GLU A 26 -10.91 -6.25 12.29
C GLU A 26 -10.38 -7.61 12.71
N PRO A 27 -10.05 -8.49 11.74
CA PRO A 27 -9.42 -9.76 12.10
C PRO A 27 -8.13 -9.49 12.89
N PRO A 28 -7.78 -10.35 13.84
CA PRO A 28 -6.53 -10.24 14.57
C PRO A 28 -5.36 -10.11 13.58
N ALA A 29 -4.37 -9.32 13.95
CA ALA A 29 -3.22 -9.07 13.11
C ALA A 29 -2.46 -10.36 12.74
N GLU A 30 -2.51 -11.37 13.62
CA GLU A 30 -1.97 -12.71 13.37
C GLU A 30 -2.67 -13.40 12.19
N SER A 31 -3.98 -13.19 12.03
CA SER A 31 -4.76 -13.78 10.93
C SER A 31 -4.53 -13.08 9.60
N SER A 32 -4.17 -11.80 9.62
CA SER A 32 -3.85 -11.02 8.42
C SER A 32 -2.39 -11.15 7.96
N GLY A 33 -1.54 -11.77 8.79
CA GLY A 33 -0.09 -11.85 8.56
C GLY A 33 0.63 -10.50 8.76
N LEU A 34 -0.09 -9.43 9.02
CA LEU A 34 0.49 -8.09 9.25
C LEU A 34 0.94 -7.90 10.71
N GLY A 35 0.36 -8.62 11.67
CA GLY A 35 0.68 -8.45 13.08
C GLY A 35 2.11 -8.79 13.46
N GLN A 36 2.72 -9.72 12.73
CA GLN A 36 4.12 -10.08 12.94
C GLN A 36 5.11 -9.02 12.45
N VAL A 37 4.66 -8.10 11.61
CA VAL A 37 5.50 -7.07 10.97
C VAL A 37 5.28 -5.68 11.54
N PHE A 38 4.19 -5.45 12.30
CA PHE A 38 3.99 -4.20 13.03
C PHE A 38 5.05 -4.03 14.13
N GLY A 39 5.58 -2.82 14.26
CA GLY A 39 6.65 -2.50 15.21
C GLY A 39 8.06 -2.88 14.73
N SER A 40 8.19 -3.86 13.83
CA SER A 40 9.49 -4.31 13.31
C SER A 40 9.74 -3.86 11.86
N ALA A 41 8.86 -4.23 10.94
CA ALA A 41 8.93 -3.87 9.52
C ALA A 41 8.11 -2.63 9.19
N ILE A 42 7.08 -2.33 9.97
CA ILE A 42 6.21 -1.16 9.87
C ILE A 42 6.38 -0.36 11.15
N THR A 43 6.93 0.83 11.06
CA THR A 43 7.16 1.72 12.21
C THR A 43 6.50 3.06 11.93
N GLU A 44 5.57 3.45 12.78
CA GLU A 44 4.89 4.74 12.71
C GLU A 44 5.56 5.74 13.64
N ASP A 45 5.76 6.95 13.14
CA ASP A 45 6.18 8.10 13.95
C ASP A 45 4.93 8.88 14.36
N PRO A 46 4.54 8.85 15.64
CA PRO A 46 3.35 9.54 16.11
C PRO A 46 3.46 11.06 16.04
N ALA A 47 4.67 11.61 15.95
CA ALA A 47 4.89 13.06 15.90
C ALA A 47 4.65 13.62 14.50
N THR A 48 5.04 12.88 13.46
CA THR A 48 4.93 13.31 12.06
C THR A 48 3.77 12.64 11.32
N GLY A 49 3.25 11.52 11.83
CA GLY A 49 2.30 10.66 11.13
C GLY A 49 2.91 9.89 9.96
N GLU A 50 4.23 9.91 9.82
CA GLU A 50 4.94 9.15 8.80
C GLU A 50 5.11 7.70 9.20
N THR A 51 4.98 6.80 8.24
CA THR A 51 5.19 5.38 8.44
C THR A 51 6.42 4.91 7.67
N THR A 52 7.41 4.39 8.35
CA THR A 52 8.59 3.77 7.74
C THR A 52 8.36 2.29 7.49
N LEU A 53 8.55 1.85 6.24
CA LEU A 53 8.39 0.47 5.79
C LEU A 53 9.76 -0.12 5.45
N LYS A 54 10.12 -1.24 6.10
CA LYS A 54 11.31 -2.01 5.79
C LYS A 54 10.95 -3.13 4.81
N LEU A 55 11.48 -3.06 3.60
CA LEU A 55 11.23 -4.04 2.53
C LEU A 55 12.37 -5.07 2.45
N ASP A 56 12.04 -6.31 2.12
CA ASP A 56 13.02 -7.39 1.88
C ASP A 56 13.65 -7.31 0.49
N PHE A 57 13.08 -6.49 -0.40
CA PHE A 57 13.56 -6.25 -1.75
C PHE A 57 14.09 -4.82 -1.92
N SER A 58 14.90 -4.60 -2.95
CA SER A 58 15.44 -3.28 -3.25
C SER A 58 14.52 -2.51 -4.20
N MET A 59 14.26 -1.25 -3.89
CA MET A 59 13.62 -0.28 -4.78
C MET A 59 14.63 0.44 -5.70
N SER A 60 15.86 -0.06 -5.77
CA SER A 60 16.89 0.45 -6.67
C SER A 60 17.66 -0.71 -7.28
N LYS A 61 17.97 -0.62 -8.58
CA LYS A 61 18.79 -1.58 -9.30
C LYS A 61 20.24 -1.07 -9.29
N ILE A 62 21.12 -1.77 -8.60
CA ILE A 62 22.57 -1.54 -8.66
C ILE A 62 23.10 -2.43 -9.76
N SER A 63 23.84 -1.86 -10.72
CA SER A 63 24.50 -2.62 -11.79
C SER A 63 25.38 -3.72 -11.19
N GLY A 64 25.17 -4.97 -11.61
CA GLY A 64 25.92 -6.15 -11.14
C GLY A 64 25.23 -7.01 -10.07
N ARG A 65 24.06 -6.62 -9.56
CA ARG A 65 23.28 -7.43 -8.62
C ARG A 65 21.85 -7.61 -9.11
N THR A 66 21.63 -8.65 -9.87
CA THR A 66 20.27 -9.07 -10.25
C THR A 66 19.64 -9.82 -9.06
N ALA A 67 19.25 -9.07 -8.04
CA ALA A 67 18.30 -9.62 -7.09
C ALA A 67 16.89 -9.37 -7.65
N MET A 68 16.42 -10.25 -8.50
CA MET A 68 14.99 -10.39 -8.68
C MET A 68 14.38 -10.71 -7.30
N PRO A 69 13.23 -10.14 -6.95
CA PRO A 69 12.46 -10.65 -5.84
C PRO A 69 12.29 -12.15 -6.11
N THR A 70 12.85 -12.97 -5.27
CA THR A 70 12.54 -14.41 -5.29
C THR A 70 11.03 -14.47 -5.14
N ALA A 71 10.33 -14.87 -6.19
CA ALA A 71 8.98 -15.34 -6.07
C ALA A 71 9.09 -16.46 -5.03
N GLY A 72 8.70 -16.15 -3.80
CA GLY A 72 8.68 -17.11 -2.73
C GLY A 72 7.88 -18.28 -3.25
N GLY A 73 8.43 -19.46 -3.13
CA GLY A 73 7.81 -20.67 -3.63
C GLY A 73 6.35 -20.74 -3.20
N ASP A 74 5.61 -21.54 -3.88
CA ASP A 74 4.17 -21.85 -3.85
C ASP A 74 3.54 -22.07 -2.44
N SER A 75 3.96 -21.31 -1.43
CA SER A 75 3.32 -21.30 -0.13
C SER A 75 2.21 -20.26 -0.14
N ASP A 76 1.01 -20.73 -0.02
CA ASP A 76 -0.24 -19.96 0.16
C ASP A 76 -0.21 -19.08 1.45
N SER A 77 0.88 -19.12 2.19
CA SER A 77 1.10 -18.30 3.38
C SER A 77 1.89 -17.04 3.06
N VAL A 78 1.44 -15.92 3.60
CA VAL A 78 2.18 -14.66 3.64
C VAL A 78 3.33 -14.83 4.64
N ALA A 79 4.35 -15.61 4.28
CA ALA A 79 5.56 -15.75 5.07
C ALA A 79 6.37 -14.46 4.96
N SER A 80 6.14 -13.52 5.85
CA SER A 80 7.07 -12.42 6.09
C SER A 80 8.12 -12.92 7.09
N SER A 81 9.38 -12.58 6.87
CA SER A 81 10.46 -12.87 7.82
C SER A 81 10.39 -11.97 9.06
N GLY A 82 9.21 -11.69 9.61
CA GLY A 82 8.94 -10.92 10.83
C GLY A 82 9.51 -9.49 10.91
N THR A 83 10.62 -9.22 10.21
CA THR A 83 11.35 -7.94 10.28
C THR A 83 11.30 -7.10 9.02
N LYS A 84 10.78 -7.64 7.92
CA LYS A 84 10.71 -6.97 6.60
C LYS A 84 9.45 -7.39 5.86
N LEU A 85 8.91 -6.48 5.07
CA LEU A 85 7.79 -6.75 4.17
C LEU A 85 8.28 -7.30 2.84
N SER A 86 7.73 -8.44 2.43
CA SER A 86 7.83 -8.92 1.05
C SER A 86 7.00 -8.03 0.11
N LEU A 87 7.15 -8.20 -1.20
CA LEU A 87 6.32 -7.50 -2.19
C LEU A 87 4.82 -7.78 -1.95
N ARG A 88 4.47 -9.05 -1.69
CA ARG A 88 3.10 -9.46 -1.34
C ARG A 88 2.65 -8.80 -0.03
N GLY A 89 3.50 -8.80 1.00
CA GLY A 89 3.22 -8.16 2.29
C GLY A 89 2.98 -6.65 2.15
N LEU A 90 3.76 -5.97 1.32
CA LEU A 90 3.55 -4.56 1.00
C LEU A 90 2.20 -4.33 0.29
N LEU A 91 1.83 -5.19 -0.67
CA LEU A 91 0.55 -5.10 -1.36
C LEU A 91 -0.61 -5.29 -0.37
N HIS A 92 -0.57 -6.31 0.47
CA HIS A 92 -1.58 -6.54 1.51
C HIS A 92 -1.69 -5.36 2.46
N TYR A 93 -0.56 -4.81 2.90
CA TYR A 93 -0.54 -3.63 3.75
C TYR A 93 -1.20 -2.41 3.08
N LEU A 94 -0.87 -2.12 1.82
CA LEU A 94 -1.49 -1.02 1.08
C LEU A 94 -3.00 -1.24 0.88
N TRP A 95 -3.42 -2.48 0.62
CA TRP A 95 -4.84 -2.85 0.48
C TRP A 95 -5.61 -2.65 1.77
N ASP A 96 -5.02 -3.02 2.89
CA ASP A 96 -5.60 -2.85 4.22
C ASP A 96 -5.70 -1.36 4.58
N GLN A 97 -4.61 -0.62 4.43
CA GLN A 97 -4.58 0.84 4.67
C GLN A 97 -5.53 1.62 3.76
N ALA A 98 -5.78 1.13 2.56
CA ALA A 98 -6.77 1.67 1.62
C ALA A 98 -8.22 1.27 1.96
N GLU A 99 -8.43 0.47 3.01
CA GLU A 99 -9.73 -0.10 3.41
C GLU A 99 -10.41 -0.94 2.29
N LEU A 100 -9.61 -1.43 1.33
CA LEU A 100 -10.12 -2.23 0.21
C LEU A 100 -10.43 -3.68 0.59
N THR A 101 -9.93 -4.16 1.72
CA THR A 101 -10.23 -5.48 2.30
C THR A 101 -11.64 -5.55 2.87
N ARG A 102 -12.25 -4.41 3.17
CA ARG A 102 -13.59 -4.33 3.77
C ARG A 102 -14.66 -4.17 2.70
N TRP A 103 -15.74 -4.93 2.82
CA TRP A 103 -16.89 -4.77 1.96
C TRP A 103 -18.13 -4.39 2.76
N HIS A 104 -18.93 -3.49 2.22
CA HIS A 104 -20.23 -3.09 2.75
C HIS A 104 -21.23 -2.98 1.59
N PRO A 105 -22.52 -3.36 1.75
CA PRO A 105 -23.50 -3.27 0.67
C PRO A 105 -23.60 -1.90 0.00
N GLY A 106 -23.35 -0.82 0.75
CA GLY A 106 -23.29 0.55 0.21
C GLY A 106 -22.17 0.81 -0.79
N PHE A 107 -21.22 -0.13 -0.96
CA PHE A 107 -20.14 -0.05 -1.97
C PHE A 107 -20.50 -0.72 -3.29
N THR A 108 -21.68 -1.35 -3.39
CA THR A 108 -22.14 -1.97 -4.63
C THR A 108 -22.09 -0.96 -5.77
N GLY A 109 -21.39 -1.31 -6.86
CA GLY A 109 -21.20 -0.48 -8.05
C GLY A 109 -20.27 0.74 -7.87
N LYS A 110 -19.73 0.99 -6.66
CA LYS A 110 -18.83 2.14 -6.38
C LYS A 110 -17.35 1.78 -6.36
N ARG A 111 -17.00 0.48 -6.37
CA ARG A 111 -15.61 0.02 -6.44
C ARG A 111 -15.11 -0.02 -7.89
N THR A 112 -15.09 1.13 -8.52
CA THR A 112 -14.48 1.29 -9.84
C THR A 112 -12.97 1.36 -9.71
N TRP A 113 -12.23 1.12 -10.81
CA TRP A 113 -10.79 1.29 -10.84
C TRP A 113 -10.34 2.68 -10.37
N ALA A 114 -11.07 3.74 -10.74
CA ALA A 114 -10.80 5.10 -10.28
C ALA A 114 -10.84 5.21 -8.76
N THR A 115 -11.82 4.56 -8.10
CA THR A 115 -11.95 4.53 -6.65
C THR A 115 -10.79 3.75 -6.02
N VAL A 116 -10.49 2.55 -6.51
CA VAL A 116 -9.37 1.71 -6.04
C VAL A 116 -8.05 2.48 -6.15
N ARG A 117 -7.78 3.06 -7.33
CA ARG A 117 -6.60 3.88 -7.57
C ARG A 117 -6.45 5.00 -6.54
N ARG A 118 -7.51 5.78 -6.34
CA ARG A 118 -7.49 6.90 -5.38
C ARG A 118 -7.13 6.43 -3.98
N HIS A 119 -7.77 5.39 -3.48
CA HIS A 119 -7.53 4.87 -2.15
C HIS A 119 -6.12 4.27 -1.99
N LEU A 120 -5.61 3.55 -2.99
CA LEU A 120 -4.24 3.02 -2.97
C LEU A 120 -3.20 4.15 -2.94
N LEU A 121 -3.42 5.20 -3.72
CA LEU A 121 -2.51 6.33 -3.75
C LEU A 121 -2.54 7.12 -2.44
N GLN A 122 -3.72 7.27 -1.81
CA GLN A 122 -3.85 7.85 -0.47
C GLN A 122 -3.19 6.97 0.60
N ALA A 123 -3.36 5.66 0.52
CA ALA A 123 -2.70 4.73 1.45
C ALA A 123 -1.16 4.78 1.35
N ALA A 124 -0.62 5.15 0.19
CA ALA A 124 0.83 5.33 0.00
C ALA A 124 1.37 6.69 0.45
N ASP A 125 0.48 7.65 0.75
CA ASP A 125 0.89 8.95 1.28
C ASP A 125 1.46 8.78 2.70
N HIS A 126 2.45 9.59 3.05
CA HIS A 126 3.18 9.53 4.32
C HIS A 126 3.86 8.18 4.62
N LYS A 127 4.04 7.32 3.61
CA LYS A 127 4.79 6.06 3.73
C LYS A 127 6.18 6.24 3.14
N LEU A 128 7.19 5.88 3.93
CA LEU A 128 8.60 5.98 3.56
C LEU A 128 9.22 4.60 3.41
N THR A 129 10.05 4.45 2.39
CA THR A 129 10.92 3.28 2.22
C THR A 129 12.36 3.76 2.06
N ARG A 130 13.24 3.41 3.00
CA ARG A 130 14.64 3.87 3.01
C ARG A 130 14.75 5.41 2.87
N GLY A 131 13.90 6.15 3.56
CA GLY A 131 13.88 7.60 3.55
C GLY A 131 13.28 8.24 2.29
N ALA A 132 12.78 7.45 1.34
CA ALA A 132 12.12 7.96 0.14
C ALA A 132 10.62 7.69 0.19
N ALA A 133 9.82 8.66 -0.29
CA ALA A 133 8.38 8.54 -0.33
C ALA A 133 7.93 7.36 -1.22
N LEU A 134 7.17 6.43 -0.67
CA LEU A 134 6.60 5.30 -1.41
C LEU A 134 5.73 5.77 -2.57
N ARG A 135 4.95 6.81 -2.34
CA ARG A 135 4.05 7.41 -3.32
C ARG A 135 4.76 7.80 -4.62
N ALA A 136 5.99 8.30 -4.54
CA ALA A 136 6.78 8.66 -5.71
C ALA A 136 7.26 7.45 -6.52
N ARG A 137 7.24 6.26 -5.92
CA ARG A 137 7.68 4.99 -6.52
C ARG A 137 6.54 4.02 -6.79
N LEU A 138 5.31 4.44 -6.56
CA LEU A 138 4.10 3.65 -6.82
C LEU A 138 3.38 4.23 -8.02
N TYR A 139 3.20 3.41 -9.05
CA TYR A 139 2.39 3.75 -10.21
C TYR A 139 1.12 2.90 -10.23
N VAL A 140 -0.02 3.56 -10.20
CA VAL A 140 -1.34 2.96 -10.36
C VAL A 140 -1.97 3.65 -11.57
N PRO A 141 -2.20 2.95 -12.71
CA PRO A 141 -2.70 3.55 -13.93
C PRO A 141 -4.00 4.32 -13.72
N GLU A 142 -4.16 5.39 -14.46
CA GLU A 142 -5.44 6.09 -14.55
C GLU A 142 -6.46 5.24 -15.30
N PRO A 143 -7.77 5.41 -15.02
CA PRO A 143 -8.80 4.82 -15.88
C PRO A 143 -8.55 5.21 -17.33
N PHE A 144 -8.66 4.25 -18.23
CA PHE A 144 -8.43 4.51 -19.64
C PHE A 144 -9.58 5.34 -20.22
N SER A 145 -9.24 6.40 -20.94
CA SER A 145 -10.13 7.20 -21.78
C SER A 145 -9.48 7.39 -23.14
N ILE A 146 -10.22 7.12 -24.20
CA ILE A 146 -9.73 7.29 -25.59
C ILE A 146 -9.40 8.75 -25.86
N ASP A 147 -10.23 9.66 -25.38
CA ASP A 147 -10.11 11.10 -25.59
C ASP A 147 -8.93 11.70 -24.81
N GLU A 148 -8.56 11.09 -23.69
CA GLU A 148 -7.45 11.54 -22.84
C GLU A 148 -6.18 10.69 -23.02
N ARG A 149 -6.16 9.78 -23.98
CA ARG A 149 -5.07 8.81 -24.18
C ARG A 149 -3.69 9.46 -24.16
N ASP A 150 -3.52 10.53 -24.92
CA ASP A 150 -2.21 11.17 -25.07
C ASP A 150 -1.80 11.93 -23.79
N ALA A 151 -2.76 12.55 -23.12
CA ALA A 151 -2.53 13.20 -21.84
C ALA A 151 -2.18 12.18 -20.72
N ILE A 152 -2.89 11.06 -20.65
CA ILE A 152 -2.61 9.94 -19.73
C ILE A 152 -1.20 9.40 -20.00
N ASN A 153 -0.84 9.20 -21.27
CA ASN A 153 0.47 8.70 -21.66
C ASN A 153 1.59 9.69 -21.29
N ALA A 154 1.38 10.97 -21.50
CA ALA A 154 2.34 12.01 -21.12
C ALA A 154 2.58 12.03 -19.61
N ARG A 155 1.51 11.97 -18.78
CA ARG A 155 1.63 11.89 -17.31
C ARG A 155 2.36 10.64 -16.85
N ARG A 156 2.06 9.49 -17.46
CA ARG A 156 2.76 8.23 -17.21
C ARG A 156 4.25 8.34 -17.49
N LEU A 157 4.62 8.84 -18.65
CA LEU A 157 6.02 8.99 -19.04
C LEU A 157 6.75 9.98 -18.14
N ALA A 158 6.14 11.08 -17.76
CA ALA A 158 6.72 12.04 -16.82
C ALA A 158 7.05 11.40 -15.48
N GLN A 159 6.12 10.59 -14.93
CA GLN A 159 6.36 9.88 -13.68
C GLN A 159 7.48 8.84 -13.81
N TRP A 160 7.55 8.11 -14.91
CA TRP A 160 8.61 7.13 -15.15
C TRP A 160 9.98 7.79 -15.36
N GLN A 161 10.03 8.93 -16.05
CA GLN A 161 11.25 9.72 -16.22
C GLN A 161 11.79 10.20 -14.88
N THR A 162 10.93 10.59 -13.94
CA THR A 162 11.35 10.95 -12.58
C THR A 162 12.11 9.82 -11.89
N ALA A 163 11.65 8.57 -12.05
CA ALA A 163 12.35 7.41 -11.51
C ALA A 163 13.64 7.07 -12.27
N ALA A 164 13.63 7.23 -13.61
CA ALA A 164 14.77 6.95 -14.46
C ALA A 164 15.90 7.98 -14.32
N SER A 165 15.55 9.24 -14.04
CA SER A 165 16.49 10.38 -13.95
C SER A 165 17.04 10.61 -12.55
N ALA A 166 16.77 9.72 -11.59
CA ALA A 166 17.25 9.87 -10.24
C ALA A 166 18.80 9.93 -10.20
N PRO A 167 19.37 10.89 -9.46
CA PRO A 167 20.83 11.05 -9.39
C PRO A 167 21.47 9.83 -8.74
N GLY A 168 22.56 9.34 -9.32
CA GLY A 168 23.35 8.25 -8.80
C GLY A 168 23.51 7.06 -9.74
N LYS A 169 24.32 6.09 -9.34
CA LYS A 169 24.61 4.87 -10.12
C LYS A 169 23.50 3.84 -10.09
N ALA A 170 22.48 4.03 -9.26
CA ALA A 170 21.39 3.07 -9.06
C ALA A 170 20.12 3.56 -9.75
N GLN A 171 19.67 2.84 -10.77
CA GLN A 171 18.33 3.06 -11.33
C GLN A 171 17.27 2.80 -10.27
N GLN A 172 16.28 3.67 -10.19
CA GLN A 172 15.15 3.46 -9.30
C GLN A 172 14.13 2.51 -9.95
N LEU A 173 13.57 1.64 -9.12
CA LEU A 173 12.46 0.75 -9.51
C LEU A 173 11.14 1.39 -9.08
N MET A 174 10.13 1.18 -9.89
CA MET A 174 8.76 1.54 -9.58
C MET A 174 7.93 0.29 -9.34
N LEU A 175 6.99 0.39 -8.41
CA LEU A 175 5.93 -0.60 -8.22
C LEU A 175 4.78 -0.24 -9.12
N LEU A 176 4.31 -1.22 -9.90
CA LEU A 176 3.12 -1.09 -10.75
C LEU A 176 2.00 -1.94 -10.14
N ILE A 177 0.86 -1.32 -9.86
CA ILE A 177 -0.39 -2.01 -9.52
C ILE A 177 -1.37 -1.72 -10.64
N CYS A 178 -1.81 -2.76 -11.34
CA CYS A 178 -2.76 -2.65 -12.43
C CYS A 178 -3.85 -3.73 -12.31
N GLU A 179 -4.98 -3.47 -12.95
CA GLU A 179 -6.01 -4.47 -13.21
C GLU A 179 -5.57 -5.36 -14.38
N VAL A 180 -5.82 -6.66 -14.27
CA VAL A 180 -5.50 -7.68 -15.29
C VAL A 180 -6.78 -8.29 -15.83
#